data_73a15c039558e142284d18853f822f24
#
_entry.id   73a15c039558e142284d18853f822f24
#
_cell.length_a   1.000
_cell.length_b   1.000
_cell.length_c   1.000
_cell.angle_alpha   90.00
_cell.angle_beta   90.00
_cell.angle_gamma   90.00
#
_symmetry.space_group_name_H-M   'P 1'
#
loop_
_entity.id
_entity.type
_entity.pdbx_description
1 polymer ?
#
loop_
_entity_poly.entity_id
_entity_poly.type
_entity_poly.pdbx_seq_one_letter_code
_entity_poly.pdbx_strand_id
1 'polypeptide(L)'
;MNKFTQYKVYQGLKPIKSLLPKDVRKLINSQKNSFEDLKSKWSSIVGSEIALLATPEKIKRSSINDEKTLFLNVPKENIIEIDYSRDYIVEKLNSYFGYHFINKVIINSFTVSKLKNHTVNKAPILNENLSKKIGLIKNEKLKNAFKDFFKNED
;
A
#
# COMPACT_ATOMS: atom_id res chain seq x y z
N MET A 1 31.89 10.51 53.45
CA MET A 1 30.90 11.14 52.53
C MET A 1 30.97 10.45 51.19
N ASN A 2 30.09 9.49 50.95
CA ASN A 2 30.04 8.73 49.70
C ASN A 2 29.15 9.45 48.68
N LYS A 3 29.76 9.96 47.61
CA LYS A 3 29.05 10.45 46.45
C LYS A 3 28.58 9.26 45.63
N PHE A 4 27.30 8.89 45.77
CA PHE A 4 26.68 7.93 44.87
C PHE A 4 26.57 8.58 43.48
N THR A 5 27.34 8.08 42.52
CA THR A 5 27.23 8.41 41.11
C THR A 5 25.93 7.84 40.62
N GLN A 6 24.92 8.70 40.36
CA GLN A 6 23.68 8.27 39.73
C GLN A 6 23.97 7.84 38.29
N TYR A 7 23.95 6.53 38.04
CA TYR A 7 23.93 6.00 36.68
C TYR A 7 22.62 6.43 36.02
N LYS A 8 22.74 7.26 34.96
CA LYS A 8 21.61 7.54 34.08
C LYS A 8 21.16 6.23 33.44
N VAL A 9 20.03 5.72 33.90
CA VAL A 9 19.36 4.60 33.25
C VAL A 9 18.97 5.08 31.86
N TYR A 10 19.60 4.50 30.82
CA TYR A 10 19.21 4.74 29.44
C TYR A 10 17.79 4.23 29.24
N GLN A 11 16.85 5.14 29.26
CA GLN A 11 15.47 4.85 28.84
C GLN A 11 15.53 4.37 27.38
N GLY A 12 14.93 3.21 27.11
CA GLY A 12 15.01 2.45 25.88
C GLY A 12 14.99 3.28 24.58
N LEU A 13 15.46 2.69 23.51
CA LEU A 13 15.62 3.28 22.18
C LEU A 13 14.41 4.11 21.78
N LYS A 14 14.53 5.43 21.77
CA LYS A 14 13.48 6.32 21.26
C LYS A 14 13.48 6.24 19.75
N PRO A 15 12.31 6.19 19.10
CA PRO A 15 12.25 6.20 17.65
C PRO A 15 12.92 7.47 17.11
N ILE A 16 13.80 7.33 16.11
CA ILE A 16 14.60 8.42 15.52
C ILE A 16 13.71 9.63 15.19
N LYS A 17 12.47 9.40 14.75
CA LYS A 17 11.49 10.46 14.48
C LYS A 17 11.23 11.36 15.68
N SER A 18 11.33 10.88 16.92
CA SER A 18 11.12 11.67 18.13
C SER A 18 12.31 12.57 18.47
N LEU A 19 13.49 12.28 17.94
CA LEU A 19 14.72 13.03 18.14
C LEU A 19 14.91 14.19 17.15
N LEU A 20 14.12 14.20 16.07
CA LEU A 20 14.20 15.22 15.04
C LEU A 20 13.57 16.55 15.52
N PRO A 21 14.15 17.70 15.16
CA PRO A 21 13.54 19.02 15.37
C PRO A 21 12.12 19.09 14.80
N LYS A 22 11.25 19.92 15.40
CA LYS A 22 9.85 20.06 15.00
C LYS A 22 9.69 20.45 13.52
N ASP A 23 10.58 21.28 13.00
CA ASP A 23 10.54 21.74 11.61
C ASP A 23 10.89 20.63 10.62
N VAL A 24 11.88 19.79 10.96
CA VAL A 24 12.22 18.60 10.17
C VAL A 24 11.09 17.59 10.18
N ARG A 25 10.40 17.40 11.31
CA ARG A 25 9.20 16.55 11.39
C ARG A 25 8.06 17.06 10.51
N LYS A 26 7.85 18.36 10.44
CA LYS A 26 6.83 18.98 9.55
C LYS A 26 7.16 18.72 8.09
N LEU A 27 8.41 18.88 7.68
CA LEU A 27 8.86 18.61 6.30
C LEU A 27 8.67 17.13 5.91
N ILE A 28 8.99 16.19 6.79
CA ILE A 28 8.78 14.77 6.54
C ILE A 28 7.28 14.43 6.42
N ASN A 29 6.44 15.05 7.25
CA ASN A 29 5.00 14.83 7.21
C ASN A 29 4.35 15.47 5.98
N SER A 30 4.80 16.66 5.54
CA SER A 30 4.27 17.32 4.34
C SER A 30 4.53 16.49 3.06
N GLN A 31 5.69 15.83 2.98
CA GLN A 31 5.97 14.94 1.83
C GLN A 31 5.09 13.70 1.78
N LYS A 32 4.74 13.12 2.95
CA LYS A 32 3.78 12.01 3.01
C LYS A 32 2.39 12.46 2.57
N ASN A 33 1.95 13.62 3.04
CA ASN A 33 0.65 14.15 2.68
C ASN A 33 0.56 14.42 1.16
N SER A 34 1.64 14.91 0.54
CA SER A 34 1.69 15.16 -0.91
C SER A 34 1.56 13.87 -1.74
N PHE A 35 2.13 12.75 -1.29
CA PHE A 35 1.96 11.47 -2.01
C PHE A 35 0.57 10.88 -1.81
N GLU A 36 0.00 10.97 -0.62
CA GLU A 36 -1.37 10.53 -0.35
C GLU A 36 -2.39 11.37 -1.12
N ASP A 37 -2.17 12.68 -1.21
CA ASP A 37 -2.99 13.60 -2.01
C ASP A 37 -2.88 13.26 -3.51
N LEU A 38 -1.68 13.03 -4.03
CA LEU A 38 -1.46 12.54 -5.39
C LEU A 38 -2.22 11.24 -5.64
N LYS A 39 -2.13 10.28 -4.73
CA LYS A 39 -2.78 8.98 -4.88
C LYS A 39 -4.31 9.08 -4.89
N SER A 40 -4.86 9.89 -4.00
CA SER A 40 -6.31 10.09 -3.89
C SER A 40 -6.90 10.82 -5.10
N LYS A 41 -6.14 11.72 -5.71
CA LYS A 41 -6.57 12.54 -6.85
C LYS A 41 -5.95 12.08 -8.18
N TRP A 42 -5.35 10.90 -8.22
CA TRP A 42 -4.63 10.39 -9.38
C TRP A 42 -5.42 10.50 -10.68
N SER A 43 -6.64 9.98 -10.68
CA SER A 43 -7.52 10.01 -11.86
C SER A 43 -7.89 11.43 -12.32
N SER A 44 -8.03 12.36 -11.38
CA SER A 44 -8.33 13.76 -11.70
C SER A 44 -7.12 14.49 -12.29
N ILE A 45 -5.89 14.08 -11.94
CA ILE A 45 -4.66 14.73 -12.38
C ILE A 45 -4.24 14.24 -13.77
N VAL A 46 -4.16 12.92 -13.96
CA VAL A 46 -3.64 12.32 -15.19
C VAL A 46 -4.72 11.93 -16.20
N GLY A 47 -5.98 11.98 -15.79
CA GLY A 47 -7.12 11.52 -16.58
C GLY A 47 -7.49 10.07 -16.31
N SER A 48 -8.74 9.71 -16.66
CA SER A 48 -9.30 8.38 -16.41
C SER A 48 -8.56 7.28 -17.18
N GLU A 49 -8.13 7.54 -18.40
CA GLU A 49 -7.44 6.57 -19.26
C GLU A 49 -6.13 6.10 -18.62
N ILE A 50 -5.23 7.03 -18.32
CA ILE A 50 -3.94 6.70 -17.67
C ILE A 50 -4.15 6.11 -16.27
N ALA A 51 -5.15 6.60 -15.53
CA ALA A 51 -5.42 6.10 -14.19
C ALA A 51 -5.89 4.65 -14.14
N LEU A 52 -6.52 4.15 -15.19
CA LEU A 52 -6.90 2.73 -15.34
C LEU A 52 -5.69 1.85 -15.66
N LEU A 53 -4.70 2.39 -16.39
CA LEU A 53 -3.53 1.65 -16.87
C LEU A 53 -2.36 1.67 -15.87
N ALA A 54 -2.24 2.70 -15.05
CA ALA A 54 -1.12 2.91 -14.16
C ALA A 54 -1.55 3.42 -12.78
N THR A 55 -0.93 2.90 -11.73
CA THR A 55 -1.17 3.35 -10.35
C THR A 55 0.13 3.84 -9.70
N PRO A 56 0.09 4.95 -8.94
CA PRO A 56 1.27 5.45 -8.24
C PRO A 56 1.65 4.52 -7.08
N GLU A 57 2.90 4.07 -7.06
CA GLU A 57 3.44 3.17 -6.02
C GLU A 57 4.12 3.97 -4.91
N LYS A 58 5.11 4.78 -5.28
CA LYS A 58 5.92 5.57 -4.35
C LYS A 58 6.66 6.70 -5.06
N ILE A 59 7.09 7.68 -4.27
CA ILE A 59 8.04 8.71 -4.71
C ILE A 59 9.35 8.50 -3.99
N LYS A 60 10.46 8.47 -4.74
CA LYS A 60 11.82 8.51 -4.19
C LYS A 60 12.47 9.84 -4.51
N ARG A 61 13.23 10.36 -3.56
CA ARG A 61 14.06 11.55 -3.69
C ARG A 61 15.51 11.12 -3.82
N SER A 62 16.21 11.64 -4.81
CA SER A 62 17.65 11.46 -4.95
C SER A 62 18.37 12.24 -3.85
N SER A 63 19.39 11.63 -3.25
CA SER A 63 20.21 12.29 -2.23
C SER A 63 21.22 13.30 -2.82
N ILE A 64 21.49 13.20 -4.12
CA ILE A 64 22.54 13.98 -4.80
C ILE A 64 21.94 15.26 -5.40
N ASN A 65 20.86 15.13 -6.18
CA ASN A 65 20.32 16.22 -7.00
C ASN A 65 18.95 16.72 -6.53
N ASP A 66 18.47 16.24 -5.39
CA ASP A 66 17.14 16.56 -4.89
C ASP A 66 15.97 16.23 -5.84
N GLU A 67 16.26 15.48 -6.89
CA GLU A 67 15.28 15.06 -7.88
C GLU A 67 14.32 14.04 -7.31
N LYS A 68 13.04 14.24 -7.58
CA LYS A 68 11.98 13.32 -7.19
C LYS A 68 11.57 12.44 -8.36
N THR A 69 11.61 11.15 -8.14
CA THR A 69 11.19 10.14 -9.11
C THR A 69 9.92 9.45 -8.63
N LEU A 70 8.90 9.49 -9.47
CA LEU A 70 7.65 8.75 -9.25
C LEU A 70 7.79 7.34 -9.83
N PHE A 71 7.44 6.34 -9.03
CA PHE A 71 7.33 4.95 -9.45
C PHE A 71 5.87 4.62 -9.70
N LEU A 72 5.58 4.12 -10.90
CA LEU A 72 4.25 3.66 -11.31
C LEU A 72 4.23 2.14 -11.41
N ASN A 73 3.20 1.52 -10.89
CA ASN A 73 2.89 0.12 -11.15
C ASN A 73 2.01 0.02 -12.39
N VAL A 74 2.48 -0.70 -13.39
CA VAL A 74 1.82 -0.84 -14.69
C VAL A 74 1.76 -2.31 -15.08
N PRO A 75 0.59 -2.84 -15.49
CA PRO A 75 0.49 -4.16 -16.10
C PRO A 75 1.40 -4.26 -17.33
N LYS A 76 2.00 -5.44 -17.56
CA LYS A 76 2.93 -5.64 -18.70
C LYS A 76 2.32 -5.27 -20.04
N GLU A 77 1.04 -5.48 -20.19
CA GLU A 77 0.29 -5.21 -21.41
C GLU A 77 0.25 -3.72 -21.78
N ASN A 78 0.33 -2.84 -20.76
CA ASN A 78 0.14 -1.39 -20.92
C ASN A 78 1.44 -0.59 -20.82
N ILE A 79 2.60 -1.26 -20.74
CA ILE A 79 3.90 -0.59 -20.54
C ILE A 79 4.18 0.41 -21.66
N ILE A 80 3.96 0.01 -22.91
CA ILE A 80 4.28 0.83 -24.08
C ILE A 80 3.47 2.12 -24.07
N GLU A 81 2.17 2.03 -23.77
CA GLU A 81 1.26 3.17 -23.72
C GLU A 81 1.66 4.15 -22.61
N ILE A 82 1.97 3.65 -21.42
CA ILE A 82 2.41 4.48 -20.31
C ILE A 82 3.83 5.03 -20.54
N ASP A 83 4.68 4.31 -21.27
CA ASP A 83 6.02 4.76 -21.62
C ASP A 83 5.97 6.02 -22.49
N TYR A 84 5.13 6.04 -23.51
CA TYR A 84 4.87 7.24 -24.33
C TYR A 84 4.24 8.39 -23.55
N SER A 85 3.51 8.09 -22.47
CA SER A 85 2.80 9.09 -21.68
C SER A 85 3.64 9.65 -20.52
N ARG A 86 4.91 9.27 -20.35
CA ARG A 86 5.73 9.67 -19.19
C ARG A 86 5.85 11.18 -19.03
N ASP A 87 6.20 11.87 -20.11
CA ASP A 87 6.40 13.32 -20.06
C ASP A 87 5.08 14.05 -19.80
N TYR A 88 4.00 13.58 -20.40
CA TYR A 88 2.66 14.09 -20.12
C TYR A 88 2.27 13.93 -18.63
N ILE A 89 2.56 12.77 -18.02
CA ILE A 89 2.32 12.52 -16.61
C ILE A 89 3.12 13.49 -15.73
N VAL A 90 4.41 13.69 -16.04
CA VAL A 90 5.26 14.65 -15.31
C VAL A 90 4.71 16.06 -15.41
N GLU A 91 4.33 16.49 -16.60
CA GLU A 91 3.75 17.83 -16.83
C GLU A 91 2.46 18.04 -16.06
N LYS A 92 1.54 17.08 -16.10
CA LYS A 92 0.26 17.15 -15.35
C LYS A 92 0.45 17.21 -13.86
N LEU A 93 1.38 16.42 -13.32
CA LEU A 93 1.70 16.44 -11.91
C LEU A 93 2.32 17.78 -11.48
N ASN A 94 3.28 18.30 -12.25
CA ASN A 94 3.91 19.58 -11.95
C ASN A 94 2.93 20.76 -12.08
N SER A 95 2.03 20.71 -13.06
CA SER A 95 0.95 21.69 -13.18
C SER A 95 0.00 21.65 -12.00
N TYR A 96 -0.38 20.46 -11.54
CA TYR A 96 -1.29 20.31 -10.40
C TYR A 96 -0.70 20.85 -9.09
N PHE A 97 0.58 20.53 -8.81
CA PHE A 97 1.25 21.00 -7.61
C PHE A 97 1.78 22.42 -7.69
N GLY A 98 1.82 23.02 -8.91
CA GLY A 98 2.28 24.40 -9.13
C GLY A 98 3.79 24.61 -9.03
N TYR A 99 4.57 23.52 -8.97
CA TYR A 99 6.04 23.56 -8.93
C TYR A 99 6.62 22.23 -9.48
N HIS A 100 7.94 22.16 -9.70
CA HIS A 100 8.63 20.92 -10.09
C HIS A 100 8.54 19.87 -8.99
N PHE A 101 7.39 19.23 -8.92
CA PHE A 101 7.09 18.21 -7.91
C PHE A 101 7.75 16.88 -8.25
N ILE A 102 7.74 16.48 -9.52
CA ILE A 102 8.35 15.25 -10.03
C ILE A 102 9.25 15.59 -11.21
N ASN A 103 10.46 15.00 -11.25
CA ASN A 103 11.42 15.17 -12.34
C ASN A 103 11.35 13.99 -13.33
N LYS A 104 11.04 12.78 -12.85
CA LYS A 104 11.07 11.56 -13.65
C LYS A 104 10.02 10.56 -13.21
N VAL A 105 9.52 9.81 -14.20
CA VAL A 105 8.64 8.64 -13.97
C VAL A 105 9.39 7.36 -14.31
N ILE A 106 9.32 6.37 -13.42
CA ILE A 106 9.85 5.01 -13.64
C ILE A 106 8.68 4.03 -13.57
N ILE A 107 8.62 3.14 -14.56
CA ILE A 107 7.60 2.12 -14.66
C ILE A 107 8.10 0.84 -14.01
N ASN A 108 7.38 0.35 -13.01
CA ASN A 108 7.51 -0.97 -12.45
C ASN A 108 6.46 -1.86 -13.07
N SER A 109 6.89 -2.80 -13.91
CA SER A 109 5.96 -3.73 -14.54
C SER A 109 5.63 -4.88 -13.62
N PHE A 110 4.35 -5.25 -13.57
CA PHE A 110 3.92 -6.49 -12.96
C PHE A 110 3.09 -7.30 -13.95
N THR A 111 3.24 -8.62 -13.88
CA THR A 111 2.33 -9.49 -14.61
C THR A 111 1.05 -9.54 -13.80
N VAL A 112 -0.05 -9.08 -14.36
CA VAL A 112 -1.35 -9.54 -13.89
C VAL A 112 -1.38 -11.02 -14.24
N SER A 113 -0.76 -11.89 -13.40
CA SER A 113 -1.19 -13.28 -13.40
C SER A 113 -2.70 -13.13 -13.24
N LYS A 114 -3.46 -13.53 -14.28
CA LYS A 114 -4.93 -13.64 -14.21
C LYS A 114 -5.14 -14.12 -12.79
N LEU A 115 -5.60 -13.23 -11.91
CA LEU A 115 -6.03 -13.63 -10.60
C LEU A 115 -6.91 -14.81 -10.94
N LYS A 116 -6.42 -16.04 -10.68
CA LYS A 116 -7.31 -17.16 -10.57
C LYS A 116 -8.38 -16.54 -9.72
N ASN A 117 -9.51 -16.26 -10.37
CA ASN A 117 -10.63 -15.67 -9.69
C ASN A 117 -10.56 -16.29 -8.31
N HIS A 118 -10.16 -15.51 -7.28
CA HIS A 118 -10.55 -15.88 -5.96
C HIS A 118 -12.05 -15.90 -6.13
N THR A 119 -12.52 -17.03 -6.60
CA THR A 119 -13.89 -17.43 -6.51
C THR A 119 -14.25 -16.92 -5.13
N VAL A 120 -15.06 -15.88 -5.13
CA VAL A 120 -15.87 -15.50 -3.97
C VAL A 120 -16.06 -16.81 -3.25
N ASN A 121 -15.47 -16.91 -2.05
CA ASN A 121 -15.33 -18.12 -1.28
C ASN A 121 -16.43 -19.10 -1.65
N LYS A 122 -16.13 -20.10 -2.52
CA LYS A 122 -16.96 -21.27 -2.51
C LYS A 122 -16.89 -21.72 -1.08
N ALA A 123 -18.00 -21.65 -0.41
CA ALA A 123 -18.16 -22.17 0.92
C ALA A 123 -17.37 -23.47 1.01
N PRO A 124 -16.62 -23.69 2.07
CA PRO A 124 -15.75 -24.84 2.17
C PRO A 124 -16.60 -26.08 1.95
N ILE A 125 -16.41 -26.73 0.78
CA ILE A 125 -17.07 -28.00 0.46
C ILE A 125 -16.84 -28.90 1.66
N LEU A 126 -17.91 -29.43 2.22
CA LEU A 126 -17.90 -30.27 3.42
C LEU A 126 -17.03 -31.51 3.14
N ASN A 127 -15.75 -31.39 3.38
CA ASN A 127 -14.80 -32.47 3.21
C ASN A 127 -15.02 -33.49 4.35
N GLU A 128 -14.90 -34.79 4.07
CA GLU A 128 -15.03 -35.85 5.09
C GLU A 128 -14.26 -35.56 6.37
N ASN A 129 -13.09 -34.93 6.27
CA ASN A 129 -12.29 -34.49 7.40
C ASN A 129 -12.95 -33.38 8.23
N LEU A 130 -13.72 -32.51 7.59
CA LEU A 130 -14.45 -31.42 8.27
C LEU A 130 -15.68 -31.98 8.97
N SER A 131 -16.40 -32.90 8.34
CA SER A 131 -17.54 -33.60 8.94
C SER A 131 -17.15 -34.38 10.20
N LYS A 132 -16.00 -35.06 10.17
CA LYS A 132 -15.43 -35.75 11.34
C LYS A 132 -15.09 -34.78 12.47
N LYS A 133 -14.50 -33.62 12.14
CA LYS A 133 -14.17 -32.58 13.13
C LYS A 133 -15.40 -31.90 13.75
N ILE A 134 -16.44 -31.66 12.95
CA ILE A 134 -17.74 -31.16 13.43
C ILE A 134 -18.41 -32.18 14.35
N GLY A 135 -18.25 -33.45 14.05
CA GLY A 135 -18.76 -34.57 14.92
C GLY A 135 -18.15 -34.57 16.32
N LEU A 136 -16.89 -34.11 16.46
CA LEU A 136 -16.16 -34.06 17.75
C LEU A 136 -16.51 -32.86 18.62
N ILE A 137 -17.32 -31.90 18.15
CA ILE A 137 -17.72 -30.72 18.91
C ILE A 137 -18.70 -31.16 20.02
N LYS A 138 -18.29 -30.96 21.26
CA LYS A 138 -19.09 -31.30 22.45
C LYS A 138 -20.32 -30.39 22.67
N ASN A 139 -20.30 -29.19 22.09
CA ASN A 139 -21.39 -28.22 22.22
C ASN A 139 -22.42 -28.44 21.11
N GLU A 140 -23.59 -28.97 21.44
CA GLU A 140 -24.67 -29.28 20.51
C GLU A 140 -25.18 -28.08 19.72
N LYS A 141 -25.29 -26.88 20.35
CA LYS A 141 -25.73 -25.66 19.68
C LYS A 141 -24.75 -25.23 18.61
N LEU A 142 -23.43 -25.29 18.90
CA LEU A 142 -22.37 -24.96 17.96
C LEU A 142 -22.31 -25.99 16.82
N LYS A 143 -22.48 -27.27 17.12
CA LYS A 143 -22.51 -28.35 16.15
C LYS A 143 -23.67 -28.19 15.15
N ASN A 144 -24.85 -27.84 15.63
CA ASN A 144 -26.03 -27.59 14.81
C ASN A 144 -25.86 -26.34 13.94
N ALA A 145 -25.36 -25.25 14.51
CA ALA A 145 -25.06 -24.03 13.74
C ALA A 145 -24.08 -24.27 12.57
N PHE A 146 -23.04 -25.08 12.79
CA PHE A 146 -22.12 -25.47 11.70
C PHE A 146 -22.82 -26.35 10.64
N LYS A 147 -23.66 -27.28 11.04
CA LYS A 147 -24.42 -28.12 10.08
C LYS A 147 -25.40 -27.28 9.26
N ASP A 148 -26.10 -26.33 9.86
CA ASP A 148 -27.05 -25.45 9.17
C ASP A 148 -26.34 -24.48 8.22
N PHE A 149 -25.13 -23.99 8.58
CA PHE A 149 -24.32 -23.16 7.71
C PHE A 149 -23.95 -23.86 6.39
N PHE A 150 -23.62 -25.16 6.45
CA PHE A 150 -23.26 -25.95 5.26
C PHE A 150 -24.47 -26.52 4.51
N LYS A 151 -25.69 -26.46 5.07
CA LYS A 151 -26.91 -27.00 4.47
C LYS A 151 -27.71 -25.99 3.66
N ASN A 152 -27.50 -24.70 3.88
CA ASN A 152 -28.24 -23.60 3.21
C ASN A 152 -27.62 -23.14 1.90
N GLU A 153 -26.78 -23.97 1.25
CA GLU A 153 -26.09 -23.64 0.01
C GLU A 153 -26.41 -24.62 -1.16
N ASP A 154 -27.54 -25.33 -1.12
CA ASP A 154 -28.08 -26.08 -2.28
C ASP A 154 -29.17 -25.26 -3.00
#